data_5d7d8cc934acecef4d3179a028f8d5d0
#
_entry.id   5d7d8cc934acecef4d3179a028f8d5d0
#
_cell.length_a   1.000
_cell.length_b   1.000
_cell.length_c   1.000
_cell.angle_alpha   90.00
_cell.angle_beta   90.00
_cell.angle_gamma   90.00
#
_symmetry.space_group_name_H-M   'P 1'
#
loop_
_entity.id
_entity.type
_entity.pdbx_description
1 polymer ?
#
loop_
_entity_poly.entity_id
_entity_poly.type
_entity_poly.pdbx_seq_one_letter_code
_entity_poly.pdbx_strand_id
1 'polypeptide(L)'
;MGKHRVLAAVSAALACLAADAARPVAAEEQRNPREERARPGEDTSGRVQRGEASYYHLKLLEGRPMANGEPFDAQSNSAASRTLPLGTTARVTNTDTGRSATVEVEDRGPYARDRVLDVSPRVAEELGMKRDGTARVEIAPVEVPQRDGGTRPGAGAAGGGGPDERRTR
;
A
#
# COMPACT_ATOMS: atom_id res chain seq x y z
N MET A 1 -35.99 -56.32 58.24
CA MET A 1 -37.50 -56.43 58.31
C MET A 1 -38.07 -55.11 57.81
N GLY A 2 -39.03 -55.20 56.89
CA GLY A 2 -39.98 -54.19 56.48
C GLY A 2 -39.52 -53.25 55.38
N LYS A 3 -39.64 -53.51 54.10
CA LYS A 3 -40.79 -53.50 53.15
C LYS A 3 -41.66 -52.25 53.29
N HIS A 4 -41.69 -51.44 52.23
CA HIS A 4 -42.86 -50.96 51.44
C HIS A 4 -42.37 -49.88 50.43
N ARG A 5 -42.41 -50.13 49.23
CA ARG A 5 -43.16 -49.89 48.01
C ARG A 5 -44.24 -48.79 48.19
N VAL A 6 -44.30 -47.85 47.26
CA VAL A 6 -45.37 -47.29 46.46
C VAL A 6 -44.80 -46.19 45.60
N LEU A 7 -44.72 -46.31 44.34
CA LEU A 7 -45.51 -46.02 43.17
C LEU A 7 -46.04 -44.56 43.00
N ALA A 8 -45.60 -44.01 41.89
CA ALA A 8 -46.27 -43.19 40.90
C ALA A 8 -46.72 -41.76 41.22
N ALA A 9 -46.28 -40.89 40.44
CA ALA A 9 -47.18 -40.03 39.63
C ALA A 9 -46.40 -39.27 38.55
N VAL A 10 -46.83 -39.49 37.33
CA VAL A 10 -46.50 -38.77 36.11
C VAL A 10 -47.09 -37.37 36.21
N SER A 11 -46.32 -36.34 35.91
CA SER A 11 -46.89 -35.05 35.43
C SER A 11 -45.95 -34.45 34.39
N ALA A 12 -46.46 -34.48 33.19
CA ALA A 12 -45.91 -33.77 32.05
C ALA A 12 -46.07 -32.26 32.26
N ALA A 13 -44.99 -31.53 32.22
CA ALA A 13 -45.03 -30.09 32.05
C ALA A 13 -44.24 -29.74 30.80
N LEU A 14 -44.99 -29.30 29.82
CA LEU A 14 -44.63 -28.74 28.55
C LEU A 14 -43.84 -27.44 28.78
N ALA A 15 -42.53 -27.44 28.55
CA ALA A 15 -41.72 -26.25 28.59
C ALA A 15 -41.37 -25.82 27.18
N CYS A 16 -41.82 -24.62 26.85
CA CYS A 16 -41.61 -23.92 25.60
C CYS A 16 -40.14 -23.87 25.17
N LEU A 17 -39.88 -24.35 23.95
CA LEU A 17 -38.66 -24.04 23.21
C LEU A 17 -38.61 -22.54 22.91
N ALA A 18 -37.79 -21.77 23.60
CA ALA A 18 -37.27 -20.52 23.10
C ALA A 18 -36.02 -20.86 22.31
N ALA A 19 -36.14 -20.95 21.00
CA ALA A 19 -35.01 -21.01 20.08
C ALA A 19 -34.38 -19.63 20.03
N ASP A 20 -33.38 -19.41 20.86
CA ASP A 20 -32.44 -18.30 20.73
C ASP A 20 -31.59 -18.58 19.47
N ALA A 21 -32.00 -17.98 18.36
CA ALA A 21 -31.25 -18.01 17.13
C ALA A 21 -30.00 -17.16 17.32
N ALA A 22 -28.95 -17.76 17.83
CA ALA A 22 -27.60 -17.19 17.78
C ALA A 22 -27.25 -16.92 16.31
N ARG A 23 -27.33 -15.64 15.91
CA ARG A 23 -26.81 -15.15 14.64
C ARG A 23 -25.32 -15.49 14.61
N PRO A 24 -24.82 -16.14 13.54
CA PRO A 24 -23.37 -16.26 13.38
C PRO A 24 -22.81 -14.84 13.25
N VAL A 25 -22.06 -14.39 14.22
CA VAL A 25 -21.14 -13.26 14.08
C VAL A 25 -20.28 -13.61 12.89
N ALA A 26 -20.43 -12.83 11.82
CA ALA A 26 -19.53 -12.95 10.68
C ALA A 26 -18.12 -12.93 11.21
N ALA A 27 -17.42 -14.04 11.04
CA ALA A 27 -16.02 -14.13 11.36
C ALA A 27 -15.34 -13.04 10.52
N GLU A 28 -14.90 -11.99 11.20
CA GLU A 28 -14.01 -10.98 10.65
C GLU A 28 -12.74 -11.75 10.27
N GLU A 29 -12.65 -12.08 9.00
CA GLU A 29 -11.54 -12.81 8.40
C GLU A 29 -10.28 -11.99 8.70
N GLN A 30 -9.59 -12.36 9.75
CA GLN A 30 -8.29 -11.81 10.11
C GLN A 30 -7.35 -12.14 8.95
N ARG A 31 -7.25 -11.22 7.98
CA ARG A 31 -6.28 -11.30 6.90
C ARG A 31 -4.90 -11.40 7.52
N ASN A 32 -4.35 -12.58 7.41
CA ASN A 32 -3.03 -12.89 7.92
C ASN A 32 -2.01 -12.04 7.14
N PRO A 33 -1.22 -11.17 7.80
CA PRO A 33 -0.20 -10.35 7.12
C PRO A 33 0.86 -11.17 6.39
N ARG A 34 0.91 -12.48 6.59
CA ARG A 34 1.80 -13.41 5.88
C ARG A 34 1.26 -13.85 4.52
N GLU A 35 -0.04 -13.72 4.24
CA GLU A 35 -0.63 -14.10 2.96
C GLU A 35 -0.53 -12.98 1.90
N GLU A 36 -0.14 -11.78 2.29
CA GLU A 36 0.12 -10.66 1.38
C GLU A 36 1.50 -10.76 0.69
N ARG A 37 2.25 -11.83 0.94
CA ARG A 37 3.47 -12.10 0.15
C ARG A 37 3.05 -12.58 -1.23
N ALA A 38 3.39 -11.76 -2.25
CA ALA A 38 3.15 -12.08 -3.65
C ALA A 38 3.51 -13.54 -3.97
N ARG A 39 2.59 -14.23 -4.61
CA ARG A 39 2.83 -15.59 -5.11
C ARG A 39 3.94 -15.54 -6.15
N PRO A 40 4.85 -16.55 -6.22
CA PRO A 40 5.87 -16.60 -7.24
C PRO A 40 5.23 -16.50 -8.63
N GLY A 41 5.62 -15.48 -9.42
CA GLY A 41 5.07 -15.22 -10.75
C GLY A 41 3.93 -14.19 -10.81
N GLU A 42 3.42 -13.71 -9.68
CA GLU A 42 2.42 -12.64 -9.68
C GLU A 42 3.08 -11.29 -9.93
N ASP A 43 2.62 -10.57 -10.95
CA ASP A 43 3.04 -9.20 -11.22
C ASP A 43 2.46 -8.25 -10.16
N THR A 44 3.32 -7.82 -9.24
CA THR A 44 2.95 -6.90 -8.15
C THR A 44 3.22 -5.44 -8.47
N SER A 45 3.70 -5.14 -9.68
CA SER A 45 4.10 -3.78 -10.06
C SER A 45 2.96 -2.75 -10.00
N GLY A 46 1.71 -3.20 -10.13
CA GLY A 46 0.53 -2.35 -9.99
C GLY A 46 -0.02 -2.22 -8.57
N ARG A 47 0.54 -2.90 -7.57
CA ARG A 47 0.05 -2.86 -6.19
C ARG A 47 0.63 -1.71 -5.39
N VAL A 48 -0.11 -1.29 -4.36
CA VAL A 48 0.39 -0.33 -3.36
C VAL A 48 1.57 -0.94 -2.60
N GLN A 49 2.64 -0.16 -2.48
CA GLN A 49 3.82 -0.51 -1.68
C GLN A 49 3.97 0.45 -0.51
N ARG A 50 4.48 -0.03 0.61
CA ARG A 50 4.75 0.79 1.80
C ARG A 50 6.16 0.52 2.30
N GLY A 51 6.82 1.57 2.78
CA GLY A 51 8.15 1.47 3.34
C GLY A 51 8.78 2.82 3.58
N GLU A 52 10.07 2.84 3.81
CA GLU A 52 10.84 4.06 3.98
C GLU A 52 11.36 4.57 2.63
N ALA A 53 11.24 5.88 2.41
CA ALA A 53 11.84 6.56 1.27
C ALA A 53 12.92 7.54 1.74
N SER A 54 13.92 7.77 0.89
CA SER A 54 14.88 8.86 1.02
C SER A 54 14.94 9.69 -0.26
N TYR A 55 15.89 10.60 -0.36
CA TYR A 55 16.10 11.37 -1.57
C TYR A 55 17.59 11.39 -1.97
N TYR A 56 17.82 11.68 -3.25
CA TYR A 56 19.16 11.72 -3.82
C TYR A 56 20.03 12.84 -3.27
N HIS A 57 21.29 12.52 -2.98
CA HIS A 57 22.30 13.53 -2.62
C HIS A 57 22.78 14.28 -3.87
N LEU A 58 22.39 15.56 -4.00
CA LEU A 58 22.68 16.43 -5.13
C LEU A 58 24.13 16.42 -5.60
N LYS A 59 25.08 16.51 -4.67
CA LYS A 59 26.50 16.68 -5.01
C LYS A 59 27.14 15.51 -5.75
N LEU A 60 26.50 14.34 -5.75
CA LEU A 60 27.06 13.11 -6.29
C LEU A 60 26.41 12.65 -7.59
N LEU A 61 25.21 13.13 -7.90
CA LEU A 61 24.36 12.53 -8.91
C LEU A 61 23.92 13.50 -10.02
N GLU A 62 24.03 14.82 -9.82
CA GLU A 62 23.65 15.82 -10.84
C GLU A 62 24.28 15.53 -12.19
N GLY A 63 23.49 15.43 -13.24
CA GLY A 63 23.90 15.14 -14.60
C GLY A 63 24.39 13.72 -14.88
N ARG A 64 24.39 12.82 -13.88
CA ARG A 64 24.74 11.42 -14.11
C ARG A 64 23.58 10.67 -14.78
N PRO A 65 23.86 9.75 -15.70
CA PRO A 65 22.80 8.97 -16.33
C PRO A 65 22.08 8.08 -15.30
N MET A 66 20.76 8.12 -15.34
CA MET A 66 19.87 7.20 -14.63
C MET A 66 19.69 5.89 -15.40
N ALA A 67 18.94 4.94 -14.86
CA ALA A 67 18.73 3.64 -15.50
C ALA A 67 17.93 3.71 -16.81
N ASN A 68 17.13 4.77 -17.02
CA ASN A 68 16.45 5.06 -18.30
C ASN A 68 17.39 5.69 -19.35
N GLY A 69 18.62 6.07 -18.97
CA GLY A 69 19.61 6.70 -19.83
C GLY A 69 19.61 8.25 -19.79
N GLU A 70 18.60 8.86 -19.20
CA GLU A 70 18.51 10.32 -19.07
C GLU A 70 19.39 10.83 -17.93
N PRO A 71 19.92 12.07 -18.02
CA PRO A 71 20.68 12.66 -16.94
C PRO A 71 19.78 12.98 -15.74
N PHE A 72 20.27 12.71 -14.53
CA PHE A 72 19.56 13.08 -13.31
C PHE A 72 19.41 14.60 -13.19
N ASP A 73 18.17 15.05 -12.95
CA ASP A 73 17.82 16.43 -12.64
C ASP A 73 17.15 16.50 -11.28
N ALA A 74 17.71 17.27 -10.36
CA ALA A 74 17.19 17.49 -9.03
C ALA A 74 15.81 18.16 -8.97
N GLN A 75 15.42 18.85 -10.03
CA GLN A 75 14.13 19.54 -10.17
C GLN A 75 13.08 18.69 -10.88
N SER A 76 13.44 17.49 -11.33
CA SER A 76 12.50 16.56 -11.96
C SER A 76 11.59 15.88 -10.92
N ASN A 77 10.62 15.10 -11.41
CA ASN A 77 9.79 14.21 -10.57
C ASN A 77 10.32 12.78 -10.53
N SER A 78 11.61 12.59 -10.80
CA SER A 78 12.23 11.27 -10.88
C SER A 78 12.31 10.56 -9.54
N ALA A 79 12.23 9.23 -9.63
CA ALA A 79 12.41 8.33 -8.50
C ALA A 79 13.17 7.07 -8.91
N ALA A 80 13.87 6.45 -7.94
CA ALA A 80 14.44 5.12 -8.09
C ALA A 80 13.62 4.08 -7.35
N SER A 81 13.33 2.98 -8.01
CA SER A 81 12.68 1.80 -7.43
C SER A 81 13.36 0.52 -7.89
N ARG A 82 13.45 -0.46 -6.98
CA ARG A 82 13.93 -1.81 -7.31
C ARG A 82 12.86 -2.68 -7.94
N THR A 83 11.60 -2.42 -7.62
CA THR A 83 10.47 -3.32 -7.88
C THR A 83 9.53 -2.82 -8.94
N LEU A 84 9.39 -1.50 -9.09
CA LEU A 84 8.56 -0.90 -10.12
C LEU A 84 9.30 -0.86 -11.46
N PRO A 85 8.64 -1.14 -12.60
CA PRO A 85 9.21 -0.94 -13.93
C PRO A 85 9.67 0.50 -14.16
N LEU A 86 10.70 0.71 -14.99
CA LEU A 86 11.06 2.05 -15.48
C LEU A 86 9.88 2.62 -16.28
N GLY A 87 9.65 3.93 -16.16
CA GLY A 87 8.51 4.62 -16.75
C GLY A 87 7.20 4.46 -15.96
N THR A 88 7.21 3.79 -14.80
CA THR A 88 6.04 3.74 -13.92
C THR A 88 5.75 5.12 -13.35
N THR A 89 4.54 5.64 -13.59
CA THR A 89 4.02 6.80 -12.87
C THR A 89 3.36 6.34 -11.57
N ALA A 90 3.73 6.93 -10.44
CA ALA A 90 3.18 6.60 -9.14
C ALA A 90 2.88 7.83 -8.31
N ARG A 91 1.82 7.76 -7.49
CA ARG A 91 1.58 8.71 -6.41
C ARG A 91 2.28 8.21 -5.15
N VAL A 92 3.10 9.07 -4.59
CA VAL A 92 3.80 8.83 -3.32
C VAL A 92 3.17 9.71 -2.26
N THR A 93 2.78 9.12 -1.15
CA THR A 93 2.21 9.84 0.00
C THR A 93 3.09 9.61 1.22
N ASN A 94 3.57 10.69 1.82
CA ASN A 94 4.22 10.65 3.12
C ASN A 94 3.14 10.41 4.19
N THR A 95 3.21 9.27 4.86
CA THR A 95 2.16 8.83 5.81
C THR A 95 2.16 9.63 7.11
N ASP A 96 3.26 10.30 7.44
CA ASP A 96 3.38 11.10 8.66
C ASP A 96 2.82 12.52 8.48
N THR A 97 2.91 13.07 7.27
CA THR A 97 2.44 14.44 6.95
C THR A 97 1.16 14.47 6.13
N GLY A 98 0.77 13.37 5.47
CA GLY A 98 -0.32 13.30 4.51
C GLY A 98 -0.03 13.98 3.16
N ARG A 99 1.17 14.54 2.96
CA ARG A 99 1.55 15.21 1.71
C ARG A 99 1.83 14.18 0.63
N SER A 100 1.45 14.50 -0.60
CA SER A 100 1.61 13.59 -1.74
C SER A 100 2.28 14.30 -2.91
N ALA A 101 3.02 13.52 -3.70
CA ALA A 101 3.63 13.94 -4.96
C ALA A 101 3.46 12.84 -6.01
N THR A 102 3.45 13.23 -7.29
CA THR A 102 3.52 12.29 -8.40
C THR A 102 4.97 12.15 -8.84
N VAL A 103 5.42 10.90 -9.00
CA VAL A 103 6.78 10.57 -9.43
C VAL A 103 6.76 9.68 -10.65
N GLU A 104 7.87 9.70 -11.40
CA GLU A 104 8.16 8.75 -12.46
C GLU A 104 9.39 7.91 -12.08
N VAL A 105 9.30 6.60 -12.25
CA VAL A 105 10.40 5.68 -11.95
C VAL A 105 11.37 5.68 -13.13
N GLU A 106 12.48 6.37 -12.99
CA GLU A 106 13.49 6.56 -14.04
C GLU A 106 14.82 5.89 -13.71
N ASP A 107 14.98 5.46 -12.44
CA ASP A 107 16.23 4.88 -11.98
C ASP A 107 16.03 3.60 -11.16
N ARG A 108 17.14 2.89 -10.89
CA ARG A 108 17.21 1.67 -10.09
C ARG A 108 17.83 1.94 -8.72
N GLY A 109 17.17 1.46 -7.70
CA GLY A 109 17.51 1.65 -6.28
C GLY A 109 16.25 1.68 -5.42
N PRO A 110 16.35 2.04 -4.15
CA PRO A 110 17.56 2.21 -3.35
C PRO A 110 18.33 0.90 -3.17
N TYR A 111 19.66 1.00 -3.00
CA TYR A 111 20.49 -0.17 -2.68
C TYR A 111 20.49 -0.50 -1.18
N ALA A 112 20.05 0.43 -0.34
CA ALA A 112 19.79 0.18 1.06
C ALA A 112 18.54 -0.71 1.21
N ARG A 113 18.66 -1.78 2.02
CA ARG A 113 17.63 -2.82 2.10
C ARG A 113 16.36 -2.41 2.85
N ASP A 114 16.47 -1.44 3.72
CA ASP A 114 15.43 -0.85 4.56
C ASP A 114 14.56 0.17 3.83
N ARG A 115 14.99 0.64 2.64
CA ARG A 115 14.27 1.62 1.83
C ARG A 115 13.61 0.99 0.60
N VAL A 116 12.50 1.58 0.19
CA VAL A 116 11.70 1.13 -0.97
C VAL A 116 11.76 2.10 -2.15
N LEU A 117 12.09 3.38 -1.89
CA LEU A 117 12.10 4.44 -2.88
C LEU A 117 13.16 5.49 -2.55
N ASP A 118 13.86 6.01 -3.56
CA ASP A 118 14.62 7.25 -3.47
C ASP A 118 13.99 8.25 -4.46
N VAL A 119 13.74 9.48 -4.01
CA VAL A 119 13.07 10.52 -4.83
C VAL A 119 14.01 11.69 -5.11
N SER A 120 13.68 12.51 -6.11
CA SER A 120 14.40 13.75 -6.38
C SER A 120 14.28 14.73 -5.20
N PRO A 121 15.23 15.66 -5.04
CA PRO A 121 15.16 16.70 -3.99
C PRO A 121 13.91 17.57 -4.05
N ARG A 122 13.40 17.87 -5.24
CA ARG A 122 12.13 18.56 -5.43
C ARG A 122 10.97 17.77 -4.84
N VAL A 123 10.86 16.50 -5.17
CA VAL A 123 9.81 15.62 -4.63
C VAL A 123 9.92 15.48 -3.11
N ALA A 124 11.15 15.38 -2.58
CA ALA A 124 11.36 15.34 -1.12
C ALA A 124 10.85 16.60 -0.42
N GLU A 125 10.94 17.76 -1.06
CA GLU A 125 10.38 19.02 -0.57
C GLU A 125 8.85 19.03 -0.61
N GLU A 126 8.25 18.58 -1.71
CA GLU A 126 6.80 18.41 -1.86
C GLU A 126 6.24 17.48 -0.78
N LEU A 127 6.90 16.36 -0.51
CA LEU A 127 6.54 15.40 0.53
C LEU A 127 6.82 15.90 1.96
N GLY A 128 7.57 16.99 2.12
CA GLY A 128 7.95 17.55 3.42
C GLY A 128 8.97 16.74 4.20
N MET A 129 9.77 15.89 3.52
CA MET A 129 10.73 14.99 4.16
C MET A 129 12.19 15.48 4.12
N LYS A 130 12.44 16.61 3.46
CA LYS A 130 13.81 17.10 3.20
C LYS A 130 14.61 17.39 4.47
N ARG A 131 13.94 17.83 5.56
CA ARG A 131 14.59 18.10 6.84
C ARG A 131 15.01 16.82 7.56
N ASP A 132 14.18 15.79 7.49
CA ASP A 132 14.37 14.56 8.26
C ASP A 132 15.20 13.53 7.46
N GLY A 133 15.40 13.75 6.16
CA GLY A 133 16.19 12.91 5.27
C GLY A 133 15.46 11.69 4.74
N THR A 134 14.56 11.13 5.52
CA THR A 134 13.72 9.98 5.19
C THR A 134 12.27 10.20 5.63
N ALA A 135 11.35 9.40 5.09
CA ALA A 135 9.96 9.38 5.50
C ALA A 135 9.32 8.02 5.23
N ARG A 136 8.33 7.67 6.03
CA ARG A 136 7.44 6.55 5.72
C ARG A 136 6.50 6.95 4.61
N VAL A 137 6.45 6.13 3.55
CA VAL A 137 5.64 6.43 2.38
C VAL A 137 4.74 5.27 1.98
N GLU A 138 3.62 5.65 1.38
CA GLU A 138 2.79 4.77 0.58
C GLU A 138 2.99 5.15 -0.90
N ILE A 139 3.27 4.14 -1.73
CA ILE A 139 3.49 4.27 -3.16
C ILE A 139 2.33 3.58 -3.87
N ALA A 140 1.51 4.35 -4.56
CA ALA A 140 0.38 3.86 -5.34
C ALA A 140 0.67 4.05 -6.83
N PRO A 141 1.07 3.00 -7.58
CA PRO A 141 1.29 3.07 -9.02
C PRO A 141 0.02 3.52 -9.73
N VAL A 142 0.13 4.50 -10.62
CA VAL A 142 -0.98 5.03 -11.43
C VAL A 142 -0.97 4.38 -12.81
N GLU A 143 0.18 4.43 -13.48
CA GLU A 143 0.41 3.81 -14.78
C GLU A 143 1.66 2.95 -14.72
N VAL A 144 1.55 1.71 -15.18
CA VAL A 144 2.64 0.73 -15.16
C VAL A 144 2.92 0.26 -16.58
N PRO A 145 4.11 0.55 -17.14
CA PRO A 145 4.51 0.07 -18.45
C PRO A 145 4.54 -1.45 -18.52
N GLN A 146 4.12 -1.99 -19.65
CA GLN A 146 4.10 -3.41 -19.95
C GLN A 146 5.16 -3.77 -21.00
N ARG A 147 5.54 -5.05 -21.05
CA ARG A 147 6.57 -5.55 -21.98
C ARG A 147 6.16 -5.47 -23.46
N ASP A 148 4.87 -5.38 -23.74
CA ASP A 148 4.29 -5.22 -25.08
C ASP A 148 4.27 -3.75 -25.57
N GLY A 149 4.80 -2.82 -24.76
CA GLY A 149 4.83 -1.38 -25.05
C GLY A 149 3.57 -0.63 -24.65
N GLY A 150 2.56 -1.33 -24.08
CA GLY A 150 1.38 -0.71 -23.50
C GLY A 150 1.60 -0.24 -22.06
N THR A 151 0.57 0.37 -21.49
CA THR A 151 0.51 0.70 -20.06
C THR A 151 -0.70 0.01 -19.42
N ARG A 152 -0.59 -0.30 -18.13
CA ARG A 152 -1.68 -0.84 -17.32
C ARG A 152 -1.95 0.10 -16.14
N PRO A 153 -3.23 0.35 -15.81
CA PRO A 153 -3.57 1.11 -14.61
C PRO A 153 -3.13 0.34 -13.36
N GLY A 154 -2.51 1.04 -12.42
CA GLY A 154 -2.16 0.54 -11.09
C GLY A 154 -3.21 0.90 -10.04
N ALA A 155 -2.98 0.51 -8.80
CA ALA A 155 -3.89 0.75 -7.67
C ALA A 155 -4.14 2.25 -7.40
N GLY A 156 -3.22 3.12 -7.79
CA GLY A 156 -3.34 4.57 -7.68
C GLY A 156 -4.22 5.23 -8.73
N ALA A 157 -4.53 4.54 -9.83
CA ALA A 157 -5.36 5.08 -10.91
C ALA A 157 -6.81 5.32 -10.48
N ALA A 158 -7.35 4.47 -9.61
CA ALA A 158 -8.71 4.60 -9.08
C ALA A 158 -8.88 5.72 -8.03
N GLY A 159 -7.80 6.25 -7.49
CA GLY A 159 -7.78 7.30 -6.46
C GLY A 159 -7.41 8.69 -6.98
N GLY A 160 -7.48 8.94 -8.28
CA GLY A 160 -7.15 10.21 -8.94
C GLY A 160 -8.14 11.34 -8.70
N GLY A 161 -8.53 11.60 -7.44
CA GLY A 161 -9.03 12.89 -7.00
C GLY A 161 -7.84 13.77 -6.67
N GLY A 162 -7.30 14.49 -7.66
CA GLY A 162 -6.31 15.55 -7.45
C GLY A 162 -6.86 16.61 -6.49
N PRO A 163 -5.98 17.40 -5.84
CA PRO A 163 -6.42 18.52 -5.04
C PRO A 163 -7.19 19.48 -5.94
N ASP A 164 -8.44 19.63 -5.58
CA ASP A 164 -9.41 20.66 -5.89
C ASP A 164 -8.93 21.84 -6.76
N GLU A 165 -9.15 21.72 -8.06
CA GLU A 165 -9.16 22.86 -9.01
C GLU A 165 -10.46 23.67 -8.91
N ARG A 166 -11.20 23.57 -7.80
CA ARG A 166 -12.42 24.33 -7.53
C ARG A 166 -12.21 25.44 -6.54
N ARG A 167 -11.31 26.37 -6.82
CA ARG A 167 -11.31 27.65 -6.14
C ARG A 167 -10.85 28.81 -6.98
N THR A 168 -11.59 29.10 -8.09
CA THR A 168 -11.64 30.43 -8.70
C THR A 168 -13.01 30.61 -9.34
N ARG A 169 -13.94 31.13 -8.55
CA ARG A 169 -15.00 32.05 -9.00
C ARG A 169 -15.41 32.92 -7.82
#